data_125d2482de73ed2412258980dc070b8b
#
_entry.id   125d2482de73ed2412258980dc070b8b
#
_cell.length_a   1.000
_cell.length_b   1.000
_cell.length_c   1.000
_cell.angle_alpha   90.00
_cell.angle_beta   90.00
_cell.angle_gamma   90.00
#
_symmetry.space_group_name_H-M   'P 1'
#
loop_
_entity.id
_entity.type
_entity.pdbx_description
1 polymer ?
#
loop_
_entity_poly.entity_id
_entity_poly.type
_entity_poly.pdbx_seq_one_letter_code
_entity_poly.pdbx_strand_id
1 'polypeptide(L)'
;MILYPAMDLMGGKVVRLSQGRFDEATVYPADPMEAVGAFAAAGAQWAHVVDLDGARAGGPVQHDLLARLAGAAPLRLQVAGGFRSRDQLVRMFDAGVARVVIGSLAVKQPDQVRLWLDEFGSDRIALALDVRISDGEPFVATSGWAEDSRQSLWDVAAFYPQARHLLLTDIGRDGMLEGPNFELLDEAGRRLPSFAIQASGGVSTLADLAGLKIDGAVVGKALWEGRFDLAEAVRACL
;
A
#
# COMPACT_ATOMS: atom_id res chain seq x y z
N MET A 1 9.73 -13.36 -0.77
CA MET A 1 8.76 -12.28 -0.46
C MET A 1 9.15 -11.01 -1.24
N ILE A 2 8.18 -10.21 -1.73
CA ILE A 2 8.47 -8.95 -2.43
C ILE A 2 8.52 -7.81 -1.41
N LEU A 3 9.63 -7.03 -1.41
CA LEU A 3 9.71 -5.79 -0.65
C LEU A 3 9.21 -4.62 -1.50
N TYR A 4 8.34 -3.79 -0.92
CA TYR A 4 7.81 -2.57 -1.50
C TYR A 4 8.30 -1.38 -0.66
N PRO A 5 9.49 -0.79 -0.96
CA PRO A 5 9.83 0.49 -0.36
C PRO A 5 8.74 1.52 -0.71
N ALA A 6 8.31 2.28 0.30
CA ALA A 6 7.15 3.13 0.17
C ALA A 6 7.50 4.61 0.34
N MET A 7 6.80 5.47 -0.41
CA MET A 7 6.79 6.90 -0.20
C MET A 7 5.39 7.47 -0.33
N ASP A 8 5.05 8.36 0.58
CA ASP A 8 3.85 9.18 0.53
C ASP A 8 4.20 10.51 -0.10
N LEU A 9 3.36 10.99 -1.01
CA LEU A 9 3.54 12.26 -1.73
C LEU A 9 2.43 13.25 -1.35
N MET A 10 2.84 14.47 -0.99
CA MET A 10 1.95 15.60 -0.75
C MET A 10 2.58 16.89 -1.26
N GLY A 11 1.87 17.61 -2.15
CA GLY A 11 2.39 18.83 -2.77
C GLY A 11 3.71 18.62 -3.52
N GLY A 12 3.92 17.48 -4.15
CA GLY A 12 5.14 17.12 -4.88
C GLY A 12 6.33 16.72 -4.02
N LYS A 13 6.15 16.58 -2.71
CA LYS A 13 7.21 16.24 -1.74
C LYS A 13 6.98 14.88 -1.11
N VAL A 14 8.08 14.24 -0.72
CA VAL A 14 8.02 13.02 0.09
C VAL A 14 7.67 13.41 1.52
N VAL A 15 6.61 12.78 2.05
CA VAL A 15 6.13 13.06 3.40
C VAL A 15 5.80 11.77 4.15
N ARG A 16 5.54 11.90 5.45
CA ARG A 16 4.92 10.86 6.26
C ARG A 16 3.88 11.49 7.18
N LEU A 17 2.68 10.94 7.16
CA LEU A 17 1.64 11.31 8.10
C LEU A 17 1.82 10.58 9.43
N SER A 18 1.51 11.23 10.54
CA SER A 18 1.39 10.57 11.83
C SER A 18 -0.01 9.97 11.94
N GLN A 19 -0.12 8.64 11.94
CA GLN A 19 -1.40 7.93 12.03
C GLN A 19 -2.48 8.44 11.06
N GLY A 20 -2.10 8.76 9.82
CA GLY A 20 -3.02 9.26 8.78
C GLY A 20 -3.43 10.73 8.93
N ARG A 21 -2.90 11.48 9.90
CA ARG A 21 -3.27 12.89 10.14
C ARG A 21 -2.51 13.83 9.21
N PHE A 22 -3.24 14.55 8.36
CA PHE A 22 -2.67 15.46 7.36
C PHE A 22 -2.02 16.72 7.94
N ASP A 23 -2.44 17.14 9.13
CA ASP A 23 -1.90 18.28 9.87
C ASP A 23 -0.61 17.95 10.61
N GLU A 24 -0.25 16.68 10.71
CA GLU A 24 0.97 16.20 11.35
C GLU A 24 1.91 15.51 10.33
N ALA A 25 2.10 16.13 9.18
CA ALA A 25 2.98 15.61 8.15
C ALA A 25 4.44 15.98 8.43
N THR A 26 5.31 14.98 8.48
CA THR A 26 6.77 15.18 8.41
C THR A 26 7.19 15.21 6.95
N VAL A 27 7.90 16.26 6.53
CA VAL A 27 8.47 16.37 5.17
C VAL A 27 9.90 15.85 5.20
N TYR A 28 10.22 14.90 4.32
CA TYR A 28 11.59 14.43 4.13
C TYR A 28 12.30 15.25 3.05
N PRO A 29 13.60 15.59 3.23
CA PRO A 29 14.37 16.34 2.25
C PRO A 29 14.86 15.44 1.10
N ALA A 30 13.92 14.74 0.47
CA ALA A 30 14.20 13.80 -0.62
C ALA A 30 13.37 14.21 -1.85
N ASP A 31 14.00 14.21 -3.02
CA ASP A 31 13.30 14.32 -4.29
C ASP A 31 12.64 12.98 -4.63
N PRO A 32 11.35 12.94 -5.01
CA PRO A 32 10.67 11.69 -5.35
C PRO A 32 11.33 10.89 -6.47
N MET A 33 11.93 11.54 -7.48
CA MET A 33 12.61 10.87 -8.59
C MET A 33 13.92 10.23 -8.13
N GLU A 34 14.69 10.94 -7.29
CA GLU A 34 15.91 10.41 -6.67
C GLU A 34 15.60 9.23 -5.75
N ALA A 35 14.50 9.33 -4.97
CA ALA A 35 14.06 8.27 -4.07
C ALA A 35 13.75 6.97 -4.83
N VAL A 36 12.97 7.03 -5.91
CA VAL A 36 12.66 5.85 -6.73
C VAL A 36 13.92 5.29 -7.40
N GLY A 37 14.84 6.15 -7.85
CA GLY A 37 16.16 5.73 -8.35
C GLY A 37 16.97 4.99 -7.29
N ALA A 38 17.00 5.47 -6.06
CA ALA A 38 17.67 4.82 -4.94
C ALA A 38 17.03 3.47 -4.59
N PHE A 39 15.70 3.36 -4.64
CA PHE A 39 15.00 2.09 -4.43
C PHE A 39 15.42 1.04 -5.47
N ALA A 40 15.47 1.44 -6.75
CA ALA A 40 15.92 0.56 -7.81
C ALA A 40 17.41 0.16 -7.66
N ALA A 41 18.28 1.11 -7.32
CA ALA A 41 19.71 0.86 -7.09
C ALA A 41 19.94 -0.12 -5.91
N ALA A 42 19.07 -0.11 -4.90
CA ALA A 42 19.09 -1.07 -3.79
C ALA A 42 18.57 -2.47 -4.19
N GLY A 43 18.09 -2.66 -5.42
CA GLY A 43 17.60 -3.95 -5.94
C GLY A 43 16.09 -4.17 -5.76
N ALA A 44 15.33 -3.17 -5.33
CA ALA A 44 13.88 -3.28 -5.26
C ALA A 44 13.27 -3.44 -6.67
N GLN A 45 12.34 -4.37 -6.82
CA GLN A 45 11.63 -4.60 -8.10
C GLN A 45 10.32 -3.81 -8.18
N TRP A 46 9.80 -3.38 -7.04
CA TRP A 46 8.58 -2.62 -6.88
C TRP A 46 8.81 -1.44 -5.94
N ALA A 47 8.00 -0.40 -6.09
CA ALA A 47 7.81 0.62 -5.06
C ALA A 47 6.31 0.86 -4.84
N HIS A 48 5.94 1.21 -3.61
CA HIS A 48 4.60 1.64 -3.24
C HIS A 48 4.58 3.16 -3.10
N VAL A 49 3.71 3.83 -3.86
CA VAL A 49 3.61 5.30 -3.89
C VAL A 49 2.20 5.72 -3.57
N VAL A 50 2.04 6.62 -2.61
CA VAL A 50 0.73 7.14 -2.21
C VAL A 50 0.61 8.61 -2.58
N ASP A 51 -0.35 8.95 -3.45
CA ASP A 51 -0.78 10.33 -3.69
C ASP A 51 -1.76 10.74 -2.58
N LEU A 52 -1.24 11.37 -1.53
CA LEU A 52 -2.06 11.82 -0.39
C LEU A 52 -3.02 12.95 -0.78
N ASP A 53 -2.61 13.83 -1.68
CA ASP A 53 -3.50 14.88 -2.20
C ASP A 53 -4.67 14.24 -2.96
N GLY A 54 -4.39 13.20 -3.76
CA GLY A 54 -5.41 12.42 -4.45
C GLY A 54 -6.31 11.64 -3.51
N ALA A 55 -5.76 11.02 -2.48
CA ALA A 55 -6.55 10.33 -1.46
C ALA A 55 -7.58 11.28 -0.80
N ARG A 56 -7.16 12.51 -0.52
CA ARG A 56 -7.99 13.57 0.06
C ARG A 56 -9.01 14.12 -0.92
N ALA A 57 -8.60 14.36 -2.19
CA ALA A 57 -9.44 14.93 -3.24
C ALA A 57 -10.42 13.92 -3.88
N GLY A 58 -10.15 12.63 -3.73
CA GLY A 58 -10.93 11.57 -4.35
C GLY A 58 -10.60 11.28 -5.80
N GLY A 59 -9.33 11.42 -6.15
CA GLY A 59 -8.76 11.09 -7.44
C GLY A 59 -7.33 11.61 -7.55
N PRO A 60 -6.49 11.04 -8.43
CA PRO A 60 -5.09 11.44 -8.57
C PRO A 60 -4.93 12.94 -8.80
N VAL A 61 -4.23 13.63 -7.91
CA VAL A 61 -3.91 15.06 -8.01
C VAL A 61 -2.52 15.24 -8.59
N GLN A 62 -1.58 14.37 -8.22
CA GLN A 62 -0.18 14.45 -8.64
C GLN A 62 0.11 13.59 -9.88
N HIS A 63 -0.85 13.53 -10.83
CA HIS A 63 -0.80 12.66 -12.00
C HIS A 63 0.51 12.79 -12.79
N ASP A 64 0.96 14.01 -13.07
CA ASP A 64 2.17 14.25 -13.87
C ASP A 64 3.44 13.78 -13.17
N LEU A 65 3.50 13.91 -11.84
CA LEU A 65 4.60 13.39 -11.05
C LEU A 65 4.59 11.85 -11.07
N LEU A 66 3.42 11.23 -10.85
CA LEU A 66 3.27 9.78 -10.90
C LEU A 66 3.63 9.21 -12.28
N ALA A 67 3.23 9.89 -13.35
CA ALA A 67 3.59 9.50 -14.73
C ALA A 67 5.11 9.57 -14.96
N ARG A 68 5.77 10.63 -14.50
CA ARG A 68 7.24 10.75 -14.58
C ARG A 68 7.94 9.67 -13.78
N LEU A 69 7.47 9.38 -12.56
CA LEU A 69 8.02 8.31 -11.74
C LEU A 69 7.86 6.95 -12.42
N ALA A 70 6.69 6.65 -12.98
CA ALA A 70 6.42 5.39 -13.68
C ALA A 70 7.28 5.21 -14.94
N GLY A 71 7.53 6.30 -15.69
CA GLY A 71 8.31 6.27 -16.92
C GLY A 71 9.82 6.25 -16.71
N ALA A 72 10.32 6.74 -15.57
CA ALA A 72 11.76 6.92 -15.35
C ALA A 72 12.39 5.79 -14.51
N ALA A 73 11.61 5.07 -13.71
CA ALA A 73 12.16 4.09 -12.79
C ALA A 73 12.34 2.70 -13.45
N PRO A 74 13.47 2.04 -13.24
CA PRO A 74 13.69 0.66 -13.68
C PRO A 74 13.01 -0.35 -12.72
N LEU A 75 11.93 0.04 -12.05
CA LEU A 75 11.11 -0.77 -11.15
C LEU A 75 9.63 -0.52 -11.42
N ARG A 76 8.78 -1.43 -10.96
CA ARG A 76 7.33 -1.33 -11.12
C ARG A 76 6.71 -0.50 -10.01
N LEU A 77 5.78 0.40 -10.36
CA LEU A 77 5.05 1.18 -9.37
C LEU A 77 3.69 0.57 -9.04
N GLN A 78 3.42 0.45 -7.76
CA GLN A 78 2.11 0.23 -7.16
C GLN A 78 1.65 1.56 -6.55
N VAL A 79 0.54 2.13 -7.04
CA VAL A 79 0.11 3.49 -6.70
C VAL A 79 -1.24 3.48 -6.00
N ALA A 80 -1.31 4.13 -4.84
CA ALA A 80 -2.52 4.49 -4.12
C ALA A 80 -2.78 6.01 -4.26
N GLY A 81 -4.04 6.46 -4.16
CA GLY A 81 -4.33 7.90 -4.27
C GLY A 81 -5.78 8.23 -4.57
N GLY A 82 -6.73 7.54 -3.93
CA GLY A 82 -8.14 7.92 -3.96
C GLY A 82 -8.85 7.66 -5.28
N PHE A 83 -8.46 6.64 -6.03
CA PHE A 83 -9.10 6.24 -7.28
C PHE A 83 -10.60 5.93 -7.08
N ARG A 84 -11.46 6.59 -7.88
CA ARG A 84 -12.92 6.47 -7.80
C ARG A 84 -13.61 6.31 -9.15
N SER A 85 -12.88 6.39 -10.26
CA SER A 85 -13.44 6.20 -11.60
C SER A 85 -12.56 5.35 -12.49
N ARG A 86 -13.18 4.70 -13.48
CA ARG A 86 -12.49 3.91 -14.50
C ARG A 86 -11.43 4.74 -15.26
N ASP A 87 -11.78 5.98 -15.62
CA ASP A 87 -10.88 6.85 -16.38
C ASP A 87 -9.61 7.21 -15.61
N GLN A 88 -9.69 7.30 -14.28
CA GLN A 88 -8.51 7.51 -13.44
C GLN A 88 -7.57 6.31 -13.49
N LEU A 89 -8.11 5.08 -13.47
CA LEU A 89 -7.31 3.87 -13.62
C LEU A 89 -6.64 3.81 -14.99
N VAL A 90 -7.41 4.05 -16.06
CA VAL A 90 -6.88 4.06 -17.44
C VAL A 90 -5.72 5.04 -17.55
N ARG A 91 -5.86 6.28 -17.08
CA ARG A 91 -4.78 7.27 -17.12
C ARG A 91 -3.52 6.82 -16.39
N MET A 92 -3.66 6.16 -15.23
CA MET A 92 -2.50 5.62 -14.50
C MET A 92 -1.82 4.49 -15.25
N PHE A 93 -2.60 3.60 -15.83
CA PHE A 93 -2.07 2.48 -16.62
C PHE A 93 -1.40 2.95 -17.90
N ASP A 94 -1.97 3.94 -18.58
CA ASP A 94 -1.38 4.55 -19.79
C ASP A 94 -0.08 5.31 -19.45
N ALA A 95 0.02 5.85 -18.24
CA ALA A 95 1.24 6.47 -17.72
C ALA A 95 2.34 5.46 -17.31
N GLY A 96 2.07 4.15 -17.36
CA GLY A 96 3.04 3.10 -17.04
C GLY A 96 2.98 2.58 -15.61
N VAL A 97 1.99 2.99 -14.79
CA VAL A 97 1.77 2.42 -13.45
C VAL A 97 1.41 0.94 -13.59
N ALA A 98 2.15 0.08 -12.91
CA ALA A 98 1.97 -1.37 -13.02
C ALA A 98 0.74 -1.88 -12.23
N ARG A 99 0.46 -1.26 -11.08
CA ARG A 99 -0.68 -1.64 -10.22
C ARG A 99 -1.27 -0.42 -9.52
N VAL A 100 -2.59 -0.33 -9.48
CA VAL A 100 -3.31 0.63 -8.65
C VAL A 100 -3.84 -0.03 -7.39
N VAL A 101 -3.93 0.74 -6.32
CA VAL A 101 -4.43 0.27 -5.02
C VAL A 101 -5.79 0.91 -4.75
N ILE A 102 -6.78 0.08 -4.48
CA ILE A 102 -8.15 0.48 -4.20
C ILE A 102 -8.46 0.18 -2.72
N GLY A 103 -8.61 1.23 -1.92
CA GLY A 103 -8.95 1.12 -0.50
C GLY A 103 -10.45 1.27 -0.24
N SER A 104 -10.89 2.37 0.33
CA SER A 104 -12.26 2.61 0.79
C SER A 104 -13.36 2.28 -0.24
N LEU A 105 -13.08 2.40 -1.53
CA LEU A 105 -14.02 2.07 -2.58
C LEU A 105 -14.34 0.56 -2.63
N ALA A 106 -13.38 -0.30 -2.27
CA ALA A 106 -13.61 -1.74 -2.17
C ALA A 106 -14.69 -2.10 -1.15
N VAL A 107 -14.90 -1.25 -0.14
CA VAL A 107 -15.99 -1.43 0.84
C VAL A 107 -17.25 -0.71 0.41
N LYS A 108 -17.11 0.53 -0.11
CA LYS A 108 -18.27 1.40 -0.39
C LYS A 108 -18.98 1.06 -1.71
N GLN A 109 -18.26 0.54 -2.71
CA GLN A 109 -18.77 0.21 -4.04
C GLN A 109 -18.16 -1.08 -4.58
N PRO A 110 -18.42 -2.23 -3.94
CA PRO A 110 -17.76 -3.49 -4.27
C PRO A 110 -18.03 -3.96 -5.69
N ASP A 111 -19.23 -3.79 -6.22
CA ASP A 111 -19.57 -4.20 -7.58
C ASP A 111 -18.75 -3.45 -8.63
N GLN A 112 -18.51 -2.15 -8.42
CA GLN A 112 -17.68 -1.37 -9.32
C GLN A 112 -16.23 -1.86 -9.32
N VAL A 113 -15.67 -2.16 -8.16
CA VAL A 113 -14.30 -2.66 -8.05
C VAL A 113 -14.17 -4.07 -8.67
N ARG A 114 -15.19 -4.91 -8.56
CA ARG A 114 -15.24 -6.20 -9.24
C ARG A 114 -15.21 -6.05 -10.76
N LEU A 115 -16.01 -5.12 -11.33
CA LEU A 115 -15.97 -4.81 -12.77
C LEU A 115 -14.58 -4.34 -13.21
N TRP A 116 -13.87 -3.57 -12.39
CA TRP A 116 -12.51 -3.15 -12.71
C TRP A 116 -11.51 -4.32 -12.64
N LEU A 117 -11.67 -5.23 -11.70
CA LEU A 117 -10.87 -6.44 -11.63
C LEU A 117 -11.06 -7.31 -12.87
N ASP A 118 -12.30 -7.44 -13.33
CA ASP A 118 -12.62 -8.19 -14.55
C ASP A 118 -12.07 -7.51 -15.81
N GLU A 119 -12.11 -6.18 -15.88
CA GLU A 119 -11.64 -5.41 -17.04
C GLU A 119 -10.11 -5.31 -17.12
N PHE A 120 -9.46 -4.92 -16.00
CA PHE A 120 -8.02 -4.64 -16.00
C PHE A 120 -7.16 -5.83 -15.57
N GLY A 121 -7.76 -6.83 -14.98
CA GLY A 121 -7.10 -8.02 -14.48
C GLY A 121 -6.63 -7.90 -13.03
N SER A 122 -6.58 -9.05 -12.36
CA SER A 122 -6.26 -9.18 -10.93
C SER A 122 -4.81 -8.79 -10.57
N ASP A 123 -3.89 -8.77 -11.54
CA ASP A 123 -2.50 -8.36 -11.31
C ASP A 123 -2.31 -6.85 -11.28
N ARG A 124 -3.23 -6.10 -11.89
CA ARG A 124 -3.15 -4.64 -12.01
C ARG A 124 -3.89 -3.89 -10.91
N ILE A 125 -4.67 -4.57 -10.07
CA ILE A 125 -5.41 -3.99 -8.95
C ILE A 125 -5.04 -4.73 -7.67
N ALA A 126 -4.66 -3.97 -6.64
CA ALA A 126 -4.57 -4.46 -5.26
C ALA A 126 -5.71 -3.86 -4.43
N LEU A 127 -6.36 -4.68 -3.63
CA LEU A 127 -7.27 -4.19 -2.61
C LEU A 127 -6.46 -3.73 -1.40
N ALA A 128 -6.76 -2.57 -0.83
CA ALA A 128 -6.20 -2.13 0.45
C ALA A 128 -7.29 -2.21 1.51
N LEU A 129 -7.09 -3.10 2.47
CA LEU A 129 -7.99 -3.26 3.60
C LEU A 129 -7.23 -2.91 4.89
N ASP A 130 -7.48 -1.69 5.37
CA ASP A 130 -6.90 -1.18 6.59
C ASP A 130 -7.83 -1.55 7.74
N VAL A 131 -7.33 -2.23 8.76
CA VAL A 131 -8.17 -2.78 9.82
C VAL A 131 -7.85 -2.21 11.20
N ARG A 132 -8.87 -2.14 12.04
CA ARG A 132 -8.77 -2.02 13.50
C ARG A 132 -9.17 -3.33 14.14
N ILE A 133 -8.38 -3.77 15.09
CA ILE A 133 -8.73 -4.94 15.89
C ILE A 133 -9.67 -4.49 17.01
N SER A 134 -10.85 -5.08 17.06
CA SER A 134 -11.85 -4.89 18.14
C SER A 134 -12.34 -6.25 18.58
N ASP A 135 -12.23 -6.54 19.88
CA ASP A 135 -12.60 -7.83 20.47
C ASP A 135 -11.99 -9.06 19.75
N GLY A 136 -10.75 -8.89 19.26
CA GLY A 136 -10.01 -9.92 18.54
C GLY A 136 -10.35 -10.02 17.03
N GLU A 137 -11.33 -9.27 16.54
CA GLU A 137 -11.75 -9.31 15.13
C GLU A 137 -11.23 -8.08 14.35
N PRO A 138 -10.75 -8.28 13.10
CA PRO A 138 -10.28 -7.20 12.24
C PRO A 138 -11.45 -6.56 11.47
N PHE A 139 -11.85 -5.36 11.84
CA PHE A 139 -12.85 -4.55 11.13
C PHE A 139 -12.20 -3.55 10.18
N VAL A 140 -12.72 -3.49 8.95
CA VAL A 140 -12.17 -2.62 7.90
C VAL A 140 -12.58 -1.17 8.15
N ALA A 141 -11.59 -0.27 8.17
CA ALA A 141 -11.79 1.17 8.20
C ALA A 141 -11.84 1.77 6.79
N THR A 142 -12.54 2.87 6.64
CA THR A 142 -12.66 3.61 5.37
C THR A 142 -12.39 5.10 5.56
N SER A 143 -12.40 5.87 4.46
CA SER A 143 -12.26 7.34 4.49
C SER A 143 -10.96 7.82 5.17
N GLY A 144 -9.82 7.18 4.84
CA GLY A 144 -8.54 7.53 5.48
C GLY A 144 -8.55 7.25 6.99
N TRP A 145 -9.18 6.13 7.37
CA TRP A 145 -9.32 5.63 8.75
C TRP A 145 -10.30 6.39 9.64
N ALA A 146 -11.03 7.36 9.08
CA ALA A 146 -11.98 8.17 9.84
C ALA A 146 -13.31 7.45 10.16
N GLU A 147 -13.65 6.44 9.36
CA GLU A 147 -14.92 5.71 9.48
C GLU A 147 -14.66 4.21 9.69
N ASP A 148 -15.44 3.60 10.58
CA ASP A 148 -15.51 2.14 10.72
C ASP A 148 -16.62 1.61 9.81
N SER A 149 -16.29 0.66 8.92
CA SER A 149 -17.27 0.07 8.02
C SER A 149 -18.21 -0.93 8.71
N ARG A 150 -17.86 -1.38 9.91
CA ARG A 150 -18.51 -2.49 10.63
C ARG A 150 -18.49 -3.83 9.86
N GLN A 151 -17.67 -3.94 8.84
CA GLN A 151 -17.48 -5.18 8.09
C GLN A 151 -16.14 -5.79 8.47
N SER A 152 -16.14 -7.11 8.70
CA SER A 152 -14.90 -7.81 8.99
C SER A 152 -14.00 -7.86 7.74
N LEU A 153 -12.68 -7.98 7.94
CA LEU A 153 -11.72 -8.25 6.87
C LEU A 153 -12.16 -9.44 6.01
N TRP A 154 -12.67 -10.47 6.68
CA TRP A 154 -13.05 -11.73 6.06
C TRP A 154 -14.25 -11.59 5.15
N ASP A 155 -15.27 -10.87 5.59
CA ASP A 155 -16.49 -10.60 4.80
C ASP A 155 -16.15 -9.75 3.58
N VAL A 156 -15.35 -8.68 3.75
CA VAL A 156 -14.95 -7.82 2.62
C VAL A 156 -14.13 -8.62 1.61
N ALA A 157 -13.15 -9.40 2.05
CA ALA A 157 -12.32 -10.21 1.16
C ALA A 157 -13.15 -11.25 0.37
N ALA A 158 -14.19 -11.82 0.99
CA ALA A 158 -15.07 -12.81 0.35
C ALA A 158 -15.87 -12.25 -0.83
N PHE A 159 -16.07 -10.92 -0.92
CA PHE A 159 -16.69 -10.29 -2.09
C PHE A 159 -15.82 -10.31 -3.35
N TYR A 160 -14.53 -10.64 -3.22
CA TYR A 160 -13.52 -10.51 -4.26
C TYR A 160 -12.81 -11.82 -4.63
N PRO A 161 -13.54 -12.88 -5.03
CA PRO A 161 -12.92 -14.17 -5.33
C PRO A 161 -11.95 -14.11 -6.53
N GLN A 162 -12.09 -13.10 -7.41
CA GLN A 162 -11.19 -12.86 -8.54
C GLN A 162 -9.97 -12.00 -8.21
N ALA A 163 -9.92 -11.34 -7.04
CA ALA A 163 -8.79 -10.50 -6.67
C ALA A 163 -7.58 -11.36 -6.27
N ARG A 164 -6.39 -10.86 -6.62
CA ARG A 164 -5.13 -11.54 -6.33
C ARG A 164 -4.31 -10.84 -5.26
N HIS A 165 -4.31 -9.52 -5.20
CA HIS A 165 -3.44 -8.76 -4.33
C HIS A 165 -4.23 -8.08 -3.22
N LEU A 166 -3.77 -8.29 -1.99
CA LEU A 166 -4.32 -7.68 -0.78
C LEU A 166 -3.21 -6.95 -0.02
N LEU A 167 -3.31 -5.63 0.06
CA LEU A 167 -2.54 -4.81 0.98
C LEU A 167 -3.31 -4.75 2.31
N LEU A 168 -2.75 -5.34 3.35
CA LEU A 168 -3.37 -5.44 4.66
C LEU A 168 -2.60 -4.59 5.67
N THR A 169 -3.26 -3.58 6.22
CA THR A 169 -2.69 -2.66 7.22
C THR A 169 -3.38 -2.86 8.57
N ASP A 170 -2.62 -3.17 9.62
CA ASP A 170 -3.10 -2.96 10.99
C ASP A 170 -2.85 -1.48 11.37
N ILE A 171 -3.95 -0.71 11.47
CA ILE A 171 -3.90 0.72 11.78
C ILE A 171 -3.22 0.97 13.14
N GLY A 172 -3.42 0.07 14.10
CA GLY A 172 -2.80 0.18 15.43
C GLY A 172 -1.28 0.02 15.41
N ARG A 173 -0.73 -0.59 14.36
CA ARG A 173 0.72 -0.78 14.18
C ARG A 173 1.34 0.21 13.22
N ASP A 174 0.54 0.86 12.35
CA ASP A 174 1.10 1.74 11.32
C ASP A 174 1.83 2.94 11.92
N GLY A 175 3.08 3.10 11.52
CA GLY A 175 3.95 4.17 12.00
C GLY A 175 4.48 4.03 13.42
N MET A 176 4.15 2.95 14.16
CA MET A 176 4.57 2.76 15.56
C MET A 176 5.98 2.18 15.69
N LEU A 177 6.49 1.49 14.65
CA LEU A 177 7.81 0.81 14.67
C LEU A 177 7.94 -0.23 15.80
N GLU A 178 6.85 -0.93 16.12
CA GLU A 178 6.77 -1.92 17.19
C GLU A 178 6.65 -3.36 16.68
N GLY A 179 6.94 -3.57 15.40
CA GLY A 179 6.76 -4.83 14.69
C GLY A 179 5.35 -4.96 14.07
N PRO A 180 5.23 -5.72 12.97
CA PRO A 180 3.96 -5.99 12.32
C PRO A 180 3.06 -6.88 13.18
N ASN A 181 1.77 -6.92 12.89
CA ASN A 181 0.84 -7.83 13.54
C ASN A 181 0.96 -9.22 12.90
N PHE A 182 1.93 -10.02 13.38
CA PHE A 182 2.19 -11.38 12.86
C PHE A 182 0.97 -12.28 12.98
N GLU A 183 0.20 -12.19 14.07
CA GLU A 183 -0.98 -13.02 14.30
C GLU A 183 -2.05 -12.76 13.22
N LEU A 184 -2.37 -11.50 12.97
CA LEU A 184 -3.30 -11.09 11.90
C LEU A 184 -2.81 -11.59 10.53
N LEU A 185 -1.52 -11.40 10.23
CA LEU A 185 -0.94 -11.77 8.93
C LEU A 185 -0.91 -13.29 8.71
N ASP A 186 -0.55 -14.05 9.74
CA ASP A 186 -0.57 -15.51 9.71
C ASP A 186 -2.02 -16.04 9.56
N GLU A 187 -2.97 -15.41 10.23
CA GLU A 187 -4.39 -15.77 10.08
C GLU A 187 -4.90 -15.43 8.67
N ALA A 188 -4.56 -14.25 8.15
CA ALA A 188 -4.92 -13.85 6.80
C ALA A 188 -4.33 -14.81 5.76
N GLY A 189 -3.07 -15.22 5.89
CA GLY A 189 -2.46 -16.23 5.01
C GLY A 189 -3.18 -17.57 5.02
N ARG A 190 -3.69 -17.99 6.16
CA ARG A 190 -4.46 -19.25 6.28
C ARG A 190 -5.88 -19.14 5.73
N ARG A 191 -6.58 -18.02 6.00
CA ARG A 191 -8.00 -17.83 5.63
C ARG A 191 -8.19 -17.33 4.21
N LEU A 192 -7.20 -16.64 3.63
CA LEU A 192 -7.24 -16.02 2.32
C LEU A 192 -6.14 -16.55 1.37
N PRO A 193 -6.05 -17.89 1.16
CA PRO A 193 -4.93 -18.50 0.44
C PRO A 193 -4.88 -18.14 -1.07
N SER A 194 -5.94 -17.55 -1.61
CA SER A 194 -5.98 -17.06 -3.00
C SER A 194 -5.34 -15.69 -3.16
N PHE A 195 -5.11 -14.95 -2.06
CA PHE A 195 -4.51 -13.63 -2.11
C PHE A 195 -3.00 -13.69 -1.91
N ALA A 196 -2.29 -12.93 -2.73
CA ALA A 196 -0.92 -12.52 -2.46
C ALA A 196 -0.97 -11.33 -1.47
N ILE A 197 -0.70 -11.61 -0.20
CA ILE A 197 -0.84 -10.65 0.90
C ILE A 197 0.42 -9.81 1.03
N GLN A 198 0.23 -8.50 1.14
CA GLN A 198 1.26 -7.50 1.42
C GLN A 198 1.01 -6.93 2.83
N ALA A 199 1.93 -7.13 3.76
CA ALA A 199 1.87 -6.49 5.07
C ALA A 199 2.17 -5.00 4.95
N SER A 200 1.41 -4.19 5.67
CA SER A 200 1.67 -2.76 5.84
C SER A 200 1.52 -2.37 7.31
N GLY A 201 2.42 -1.52 7.77
CA GLY A 201 2.48 -1.06 9.16
C GLY A 201 3.34 -1.92 10.07
N GLY A 202 4.01 -1.26 11.02
CA GLY A 202 4.75 -1.86 12.11
C GLY A 202 6.19 -2.30 11.83
N VAL A 203 6.54 -2.72 10.62
CA VAL A 203 7.91 -3.18 10.30
C VAL A 203 8.94 -2.16 10.75
N SER A 204 9.90 -2.60 11.57
CA SER A 204 10.91 -1.74 12.18
C SER A 204 12.35 -2.28 12.09
N THR A 205 12.50 -3.58 11.86
CA THR A 205 13.79 -4.29 11.81
C THR A 205 13.86 -5.29 10.66
N LEU A 206 15.07 -5.73 10.31
CA LEU A 206 15.28 -6.84 9.36
C LEU A 206 14.71 -8.16 9.90
N ALA A 207 14.72 -8.34 11.21
CA ALA A 207 14.12 -9.52 11.85
C ALA A 207 12.60 -9.58 11.65
N ASP A 208 11.93 -8.43 11.65
CA ASP A 208 10.49 -8.36 11.33
C ASP A 208 10.23 -8.88 9.92
N LEU A 209 11.03 -8.43 8.93
CA LEU A 209 10.91 -8.89 7.55
C LEU A 209 11.15 -10.40 7.43
N ALA A 210 12.20 -10.91 8.08
CA ALA A 210 12.52 -12.33 8.06
C ALA A 210 11.45 -13.20 8.76
N GLY A 211 10.69 -12.63 9.68
CA GLY A 211 9.59 -13.30 10.40
C GLY A 211 8.29 -13.39 9.61
N LEU A 212 8.10 -12.58 8.55
CA LEU A 212 6.90 -12.58 7.75
C LEU A 212 6.81 -13.82 6.85
N LYS A 213 5.65 -14.49 6.85
CA LYS A 213 5.34 -15.69 6.03
C LYS A 213 4.25 -15.40 5.01
N ILE A 214 4.40 -14.27 4.31
CA ILE A 214 3.45 -13.77 3.32
C ILE A 214 4.18 -13.31 2.05
N ASP A 215 3.45 -12.80 1.06
CA ASP A 215 3.97 -12.57 -0.28
C ASP A 215 4.72 -11.25 -0.42
N GLY A 216 4.41 -10.24 0.41
CA GLY A 216 5.02 -8.93 0.30
C GLY A 216 5.01 -8.12 1.60
N ALA A 217 5.89 -7.12 1.67
CA ALA A 217 5.93 -6.15 2.76
C ALA A 217 6.12 -4.73 2.22
N VAL A 218 5.27 -3.81 2.65
CA VAL A 218 5.37 -2.38 2.39
C VAL A 218 6.13 -1.74 3.55
N VAL A 219 7.24 -1.07 3.25
CA VAL A 219 8.10 -0.46 4.26
C VAL A 219 8.27 1.03 3.96
N GLY A 220 7.70 1.86 4.81
CA GLY A 220 7.77 3.31 4.73
C GLY A 220 8.64 3.90 5.84
N LYS A 221 8.05 4.18 7.01
CA LYS A 221 8.68 4.92 8.11
C LYS A 221 10.06 4.38 8.51
N ALA A 222 10.20 3.07 8.69
CA ALA A 222 11.46 2.45 9.07
C ALA A 222 12.59 2.73 8.06
N LEU A 223 12.26 2.75 6.76
CA LEU A 223 13.20 3.10 5.70
C LEU A 223 13.62 4.58 5.79
N TRP A 224 12.67 5.49 5.89
CA TRP A 224 12.92 6.93 5.93
C TRP A 224 13.63 7.38 7.22
N GLU A 225 13.47 6.66 8.31
CA GLU A 225 14.17 6.88 9.57
C GLU A 225 15.52 6.13 9.67
N GLY A 226 15.95 5.45 8.60
CA GLY A 226 17.23 4.76 8.55
C GLY A 226 17.38 3.62 9.55
N ARG A 227 16.28 2.92 9.87
CA ARG A 227 16.30 1.78 10.80
C ARG A 227 17.10 0.60 10.29
N PHE A 228 17.21 0.46 8.97
CA PHE A 228 18.02 -0.53 8.26
C PHE A 228 18.35 -0.05 6.85
N ASP A 229 19.36 -0.65 6.26
CA ASP A 229 19.72 -0.42 4.86
C ASP A 229 18.72 -1.12 3.92
N LEU A 230 18.28 -0.41 2.85
CA LEU A 230 17.29 -0.96 1.93
C LEU A 230 17.81 -2.17 1.15
N ALA A 231 19.08 -2.16 0.75
CA ALA A 231 19.64 -3.30 0.02
C ALA A 231 19.76 -4.55 0.92
N GLU A 232 20.01 -4.36 2.23
CA GLU A 232 19.95 -5.46 3.20
C GLU A 232 18.53 -5.98 3.36
N ALA A 233 17.54 -5.09 3.44
CA ALA A 233 16.13 -5.47 3.53
C ALA A 233 15.66 -6.23 2.28
N VAL A 234 16.06 -5.80 1.07
CA VAL A 234 15.77 -6.53 -0.17
C VAL A 234 16.37 -7.92 -0.13
N ARG A 235 17.63 -8.06 0.29
CA ARG A 235 18.28 -9.38 0.42
C ARG A 235 17.62 -10.28 1.46
N ALA A 236 17.13 -9.73 2.56
CA ALA A 236 16.42 -10.49 3.60
C ALA A 236 15.07 -11.04 3.12
N CYS A 237 14.52 -10.50 2.02
CA CYS A 237 13.25 -10.93 1.42
C CYS A 237 13.42 -11.97 0.29
N LEU A 238 14.66 -12.23 -0.17
CA LEU A 238 14.96 -13.21 -1.23
C LEU A 238 15.03 -14.63 -0.65
#